data_b4940c29efd265ca2f9c57fe0c04274b
#
_entry.id   b4940c29efd265ca2f9c57fe0c04274b
#
_cell.length_a   1.000
_cell.length_b   1.000
_cell.length_c   1.000
_cell.angle_alpha   90.00
_cell.angle_beta   90.00
_cell.angle_gamma   90.00
#
_symmetry.space_group_name_H-M   'P 1'
#
loop_
_entity.id
_entity.type
_entity.pdbx_description
1 polymer ?
#
loop_
_entity_poly.entity_id
_entity_poly.type
_entity_poly.pdbx_seq_one_letter_code
_entity_poly.pdbx_strand_id
1 'polypeptide(L)'
;MDFGEQYQMALEIRPAHDPTKSYGFCGVVVDTTNLQGAIFTWWRDEDGVWQSKKTITIDPVPADADDLPDLLKGFGAVPPLVTDIDLSLDDKYLYVACWGLGEMHQYDVTDPMNPV
;
A
#
# COMPACT_ATOMS: atom_id res chain seq x y z
N MET A 1 10.45 1.95 11.97
CA MET A 1 10.44 1.26 10.66
C MET A 1 10.56 2.30 9.55
N ASP A 2 11.47 2.10 8.62
CA ASP A 2 11.70 3.02 7.52
C ASP A 2 11.38 2.30 6.20
N PHE A 3 10.50 2.89 5.39
CA PHE A 3 10.11 2.33 4.08
C PHE A 3 10.95 2.87 2.93
N GLY A 4 11.76 3.89 3.17
CA GLY A 4 12.54 4.60 2.16
C GLY A 4 11.97 5.98 1.84
N GLU A 5 12.84 6.91 1.46
CA GLU A 5 12.47 8.31 1.26
C GLU A 5 11.47 8.52 0.11
N GLN A 6 11.47 7.64 -0.89
CA GLN A 6 10.56 7.75 -2.02
C GLN A 6 9.10 7.42 -1.66
N TYR A 7 8.88 6.68 -0.57
CA TYR A 7 7.54 6.28 -0.15
C TYR A 7 6.97 7.33 0.78
N GLN A 8 6.08 8.14 0.27
CA GLN A 8 5.51 9.28 0.99
C GLN A 8 4.09 9.01 1.47
N MET A 9 3.78 9.58 2.63
CA MET A 9 2.46 9.54 3.25
C MET A 9 1.98 8.13 3.57
N ALA A 10 2.56 7.55 4.61
CA ALA A 10 2.02 6.33 5.22
C ALA A 10 0.81 6.75 6.07
N LEU A 11 -0.40 6.53 5.57
CA LEU A 11 -1.62 7.05 6.20
C LEU A 11 -2.32 6.07 7.12
N GLU A 12 -2.29 4.79 6.80
CA GLU A 12 -3.08 3.79 7.53
C GLU A 12 -2.23 2.63 7.97
N ILE A 13 -2.42 2.22 9.21
CA ILE A 13 -1.84 1.00 9.76
C ILE A 13 -2.96 0.08 10.21
N ARG A 14 -2.93 -1.17 9.80
CA ARG A 14 -3.89 -2.20 10.20
C ARG A 14 -3.16 -3.41 10.77
N PRO A 15 -3.04 -3.51 12.09
CA PRO A 15 -2.53 -4.72 12.74
C PRO A 15 -3.48 -5.89 12.54
N ALA A 16 -2.95 -7.12 12.55
CA ALA A 16 -3.77 -8.31 12.58
C ALA A 16 -4.74 -8.25 13.77
N HIS A 17 -5.98 -8.71 13.55
CA HIS A 17 -6.99 -8.76 14.62
C HIS A 17 -6.69 -9.86 15.63
N ASP A 18 -6.02 -10.94 15.20
CA ASP A 18 -5.60 -12.02 16.08
C ASP A 18 -4.49 -11.53 17.00
N PRO A 19 -4.72 -11.47 18.33
CA PRO A 19 -3.73 -10.93 19.26
C PRO A 19 -2.48 -11.81 19.41
N THR A 20 -2.51 -13.04 18.90
CA THR A 20 -1.35 -13.95 18.91
C THR A 20 -0.42 -13.71 17.71
N LYS A 21 -0.83 -12.87 16.76
CA LYS A 21 -0.07 -12.56 15.56
C LYS A 21 0.62 -11.20 15.69
N SER A 22 1.90 -11.14 15.34
CA SER A 22 2.71 -9.92 15.41
C SER A 22 3.03 -9.43 14.00
N TYR A 23 2.00 -9.12 13.22
CA TYR A 23 2.14 -8.53 11.90
C TYR A 23 1.00 -7.57 11.59
N GLY A 24 1.16 -6.82 10.54
CA GLY A 24 0.12 -5.95 10.02
C GLY A 24 0.52 -5.34 8.69
N PHE A 25 -0.29 -4.39 8.25
CA PHE A 25 -0.13 -3.74 6.95
C PHE A 25 -0.09 -2.24 7.13
N CYS A 26 0.65 -1.58 6.24
CA CYS A 26 0.69 -0.12 6.16
C CYS A 26 0.47 0.30 4.71
N GLY A 27 -0.47 1.21 4.49
CA GLY A 27 -0.72 1.81 3.19
C GLY A 27 0.14 3.02 2.96
N VAL A 28 0.81 3.08 1.81
CA VAL A 28 1.62 4.21 1.36
C VAL A 28 0.97 4.83 0.14
N VAL A 29 0.69 6.12 0.23
CA VAL A 29 -0.08 6.84 -0.80
C VAL A 29 0.65 6.88 -2.13
N VAL A 30 1.93 7.23 -2.11
CA VAL A 30 2.69 7.43 -3.35
C VAL A 30 4.17 7.14 -3.18
N ASP A 31 4.72 6.49 -4.21
CA ASP A 31 6.14 6.42 -4.49
C ASP A 31 6.48 7.58 -5.42
N THR A 32 7.26 8.53 -4.94
CA THR A 32 7.60 9.76 -5.69
C THR A 32 8.51 9.51 -6.89
N THR A 33 9.12 8.33 -6.98
CA THR A 33 9.98 7.95 -8.11
C THR A 33 9.16 7.34 -9.24
N ASN A 34 8.25 6.41 -8.92
CA ASN A 34 7.51 5.62 -9.91
C ASN A 34 6.01 5.93 -9.95
N LEU A 35 5.54 6.81 -9.09
CA LEU A 35 4.13 7.19 -8.95
C LEU A 35 3.21 6.02 -8.58
N GLN A 36 3.76 4.97 -7.98
CA GLN A 36 3.02 3.79 -7.53
C GLN A 36 2.44 3.99 -6.14
N GLY A 37 1.33 3.32 -5.85
CA GLY A 37 0.89 3.08 -4.48
C GLY A 37 1.53 1.79 -3.97
N ALA A 38 1.64 1.65 -2.68
CA ALA A 38 2.26 0.47 -2.08
C ALA A 38 1.60 0.07 -0.77
N ILE A 39 1.64 -1.23 -0.50
CA ILE A 39 1.34 -1.78 0.82
C ILE A 39 2.60 -2.45 1.33
N PHE A 40 2.97 -2.10 2.55
CA PHE A 40 4.04 -2.76 3.27
C PHE A 40 3.45 -3.70 4.31
N THR A 41 3.92 -4.95 4.33
CA THR A 41 3.69 -5.85 5.44
C THR A 41 4.81 -5.65 6.45
N TRP A 42 4.46 -5.49 7.71
CA TRP A 42 5.43 -5.42 8.80
C TRP A 42 5.18 -6.54 9.78
N TRP A 43 6.25 -7.04 10.39
CA TRP A 43 6.17 -8.14 11.34
C TRP A 43 7.31 -8.07 12.34
N ARG A 44 7.14 -8.77 13.43
CA ARG A 44 8.19 -8.96 14.42
C ARG A 44 8.82 -10.33 14.21
N ASP A 45 10.13 -10.37 14.02
CA ASP A 45 10.84 -11.61 13.77
C ASP A 45 11.12 -12.39 15.06
N GLU A 46 11.78 -13.55 14.92
CA GLU A 46 12.10 -14.44 16.04
C GLU A 46 12.99 -13.78 17.09
N ASP A 47 13.83 -12.82 16.67
CA ASP A 47 14.73 -12.09 17.57
C ASP A 47 14.03 -10.88 18.21
N GLY A 48 12.75 -10.67 17.94
CA GLY A 48 11.99 -9.55 18.46
C GLY A 48 12.22 -8.24 17.71
N VAL A 49 12.85 -8.30 16.53
CA VAL A 49 13.13 -7.12 15.70
C VAL A 49 12.00 -6.91 14.70
N TRP A 50 11.54 -5.67 14.58
CA TRP A 50 10.51 -5.32 13.61
C TRP A 50 11.10 -5.22 12.21
N GLN A 51 10.45 -5.90 11.27
CA GLN A 51 10.80 -5.94 9.86
C GLN A 51 9.67 -5.40 9.02
N SER A 52 9.97 -4.95 7.81
CA SER A 52 8.95 -4.55 6.84
C SER A 52 9.38 -4.91 5.42
N LYS A 53 8.38 -5.17 4.56
CA LYS A 53 8.61 -5.50 3.16
C LYS A 53 7.45 -4.96 2.34
N LYS A 54 7.75 -4.36 1.19
CA LYS A 54 6.71 -4.00 0.22
C LYS A 54 6.17 -5.28 -0.41
N THR A 55 4.91 -5.58 -0.15
CA THR A 55 4.27 -6.83 -0.61
C THR A 55 3.23 -6.60 -1.70
N ILE A 56 2.71 -5.38 -1.82
CA ILE A 56 1.78 -5.00 -2.89
C ILE A 56 2.28 -3.71 -3.53
N THR A 57 2.31 -3.70 -4.86
CA THR A 57 2.58 -2.51 -5.66
C THR A 57 1.39 -2.29 -6.59
N ILE A 58 0.86 -1.07 -6.60
CA ILE A 58 -0.26 -0.69 -7.46
C ILE A 58 0.25 0.36 -8.43
N ASP A 59 0.23 0.03 -9.73
CA ASP A 59 0.78 0.89 -10.77
C ASP A 59 -0.11 2.09 -11.07
N PRO A 60 0.48 3.22 -11.49
CA PRO A 60 -0.29 4.33 -12.03
C PRO A 60 -0.90 3.95 -13.37
N VAL A 61 -1.97 4.64 -13.75
CA VAL A 61 -2.64 4.44 -15.04
C VAL A 61 -2.18 5.51 -16.01
N PRO A 62 -1.64 5.14 -17.19
CA PRO A 62 -1.23 6.11 -18.20
C PRO A 62 -2.38 7.02 -18.64
N ALA A 63 -2.08 8.30 -18.86
CA ALA A 63 -3.03 9.29 -19.32
C ALA A 63 -2.33 10.34 -20.19
N ASP A 64 -3.09 10.98 -21.08
CA ASP A 64 -2.57 12.06 -21.90
C ASP A 64 -2.22 13.29 -21.05
N ALA A 65 -1.10 13.94 -21.38
CA ALA A 65 -0.63 15.10 -20.62
C ALA A 65 -1.68 16.23 -20.56
N ASP A 66 -2.48 16.38 -21.61
CA ASP A 66 -3.54 17.41 -21.65
C ASP A 66 -4.65 17.17 -20.63
N ASP A 67 -4.86 15.93 -20.21
CA ASP A 67 -5.87 15.53 -19.22
C ASP A 67 -5.33 15.52 -17.79
N LEU A 68 -4.03 15.82 -17.61
CA LEU A 68 -3.38 15.75 -16.31
C LEU A 68 -3.17 17.14 -15.71
N PRO A 69 -3.24 17.26 -14.38
CA PRO A 69 -2.73 18.45 -13.70
C PRO A 69 -1.25 18.67 -14.01
N ASP A 70 -0.80 19.92 -13.97
CA ASP A 70 0.57 20.30 -14.31
C ASP A 70 1.62 19.47 -13.55
N LEU A 71 1.35 19.17 -12.28
CA LEU A 71 2.24 18.37 -11.44
C LEU A 71 2.47 16.96 -11.99
N LEU A 72 1.49 16.39 -12.67
CA LEU A 72 1.53 15.01 -13.16
C LEU A 72 1.93 14.87 -14.63
N LYS A 73 1.97 15.98 -15.37
CA LYS A 73 2.26 15.95 -16.82
C LYS A 73 3.58 15.28 -17.15
N GLY A 74 4.60 15.47 -16.31
CA GLY A 74 5.90 14.85 -16.49
C GLY A 74 5.93 13.32 -16.30
N PHE A 75 4.93 12.78 -15.61
CA PHE A 75 4.80 11.33 -15.40
C PHE A 75 3.95 10.65 -16.47
N GLY A 76 3.06 11.38 -17.13
CA GLY A 76 2.16 10.83 -18.13
C GLY A 76 1.17 9.80 -17.57
N ALA A 77 0.81 9.90 -16.30
CA ALA A 77 0.01 8.91 -15.61
C ALA A 77 -0.71 9.49 -14.40
N VAL A 78 -1.79 8.82 -14.00
CA VAL A 78 -2.55 9.12 -12.78
C VAL A 78 -2.11 8.13 -11.70
N PRO A 79 -1.63 8.62 -10.55
CA PRO A 79 -1.25 7.73 -9.45
C PRO A 79 -2.49 7.09 -8.80
N PRO A 80 -2.38 5.87 -8.26
CA PRO A 80 -3.49 5.22 -7.55
C PRO A 80 -3.88 5.96 -6.28
N LEU A 81 -2.95 6.57 -5.58
CA LEU A 81 -3.14 7.28 -4.32
C LEU A 81 -3.88 6.41 -3.31
N VAL A 82 -3.15 5.49 -2.71
CA VAL A 82 -3.68 4.62 -1.64
C VAL A 82 -3.95 5.49 -0.41
N THR A 83 -5.23 5.64 -0.07
CA THR A 83 -5.64 6.53 1.03
C THR A 83 -6.10 5.77 2.25
N ASP A 84 -6.76 4.64 2.05
CA ASP A 84 -7.34 3.87 3.14
C ASP A 84 -7.14 2.40 2.89
N ILE A 85 -6.88 1.67 3.96
CA ILE A 85 -6.85 0.21 3.93
C ILE A 85 -7.69 -0.33 5.09
N ASP A 86 -8.29 -1.48 4.90
CA ASP A 86 -9.06 -2.15 5.93
C ASP A 86 -8.84 -3.65 5.87
N LEU A 87 -8.73 -4.26 7.03
CA LEU A 87 -8.46 -5.68 7.17
C LEU A 87 -9.71 -6.39 7.68
N SER A 88 -10.11 -7.49 7.02
CA SER A 88 -11.25 -8.27 7.48
C SER A 88 -11.00 -8.81 8.89
N LEU A 89 -12.08 -9.05 9.64
CA LEU A 89 -11.98 -9.47 11.05
C LEU A 89 -11.31 -10.84 11.21
N ASP A 90 -11.34 -11.67 10.17
CA ASP A 90 -10.68 -12.98 10.15
C ASP A 90 -9.24 -12.91 9.63
N ASP A 91 -8.72 -11.70 9.34
CA ASP A 91 -7.38 -11.43 8.83
C ASP A 91 -7.08 -12.04 7.46
N LYS A 92 -8.11 -12.42 6.70
CA LYS A 92 -7.91 -13.08 5.40
C LYS A 92 -7.88 -12.15 4.21
N TYR A 93 -8.56 -11.01 4.30
CA TYR A 93 -8.70 -10.07 3.18
C TYR A 93 -8.31 -8.67 3.57
N LEU A 94 -7.52 -8.03 2.71
CA LEU A 94 -7.16 -6.62 2.81
C LEU A 94 -7.84 -5.85 1.68
N TYR A 95 -8.56 -4.80 2.06
CA TYR A 95 -9.22 -3.88 1.12
C TYR A 95 -8.40 -2.62 1.02
N VAL A 96 -8.17 -2.17 -0.21
CA VAL A 96 -7.31 -1.01 -0.48
C VAL A 96 -8.06 -0.02 -1.33
N ALA A 97 -8.26 1.19 -0.81
CA ALA A 97 -8.88 2.28 -1.54
C ALA A 97 -7.82 3.02 -2.37
N CYS A 98 -7.98 3.00 -3.69
CA CYS A 98 -7.14 3.73 -4.62
C CYS A 98 -7.88 4.98 -5.07
N TRP A 99 -7.84 6.01 -4.25
CA TRP A 99 -8.62 7.24 -4.45
C TRP A 99 -8.33 7.92 -5.78
N GLY A 100 -7.05 7.94 -6.20
CA GLY A 100 -6.64 8.58 -7.44
C GLY A 100 -7.23 7.94 -8.69
N LEU A 101 -7.57 6.65 -8.64
CA LEU A 101 -8.15 5.90 -9.75
C LEU A 101 -9.65 5.65 -9.58
N GLY A 102 -10.21 5.96 -8.41
CA GLY A 102 -11.60 5.63 -8.11
C GLY A 102 -11.86 4.12 -8.00
N GLU A 103 -10.87 3.36 -7.55
CA GLU A 103 -10.93 1.90 -7.48
C GLU A 103 -10.81 1.39 -6.04
N MET A 104 -11.41 0.23 -5.79
CA MET A 104 -11.24 -0.53 -4.56
C MET A 104 -10.64 -1.88 -4.94
N HIS A 105 -9.52 -2.22 -4.33
CA HIS A 105 -8.85 -3.51 -4.53
C HIS A 105 -9.06 -4.41 -3.32
N GLN A 106 -9.20 -5.70 -3.57
CA GLN A 106 -9.25 -6.73 -2.52
C GLN A 106 -8.12 -7.71 -2.74
N TYR A 107 -7.37 -7.99 -1.68
CA TYR A 107 -6.28 -8.96 -1.70
C TYR A 107 -6.52 -10.05 -0.68
N ASP A 108 -6.25 -11.31 -1.08
CA ASP A 108 -6.16 -12.42 -0.13
C ASP A 108 -4.81 -12.32 0.57
N VAL A 109 -4.84 -12.12 1.87
CA VAL A 109 -3.66 -11.95 2.73
C VAL A 109 -3.57 -13.07 3.79
N THR A 110 -4.14 -14.23 3.48
CA THR A 110 -4.01 -15.42 4.34
C THR A 110 -2.54 -15.70 4.63
N ASP A 111 -1.67 -15.56 3.61
CA ASP A 111 -0.23 -15.42 3.81
C ASP A 111 0.11 -13.93 3.68
N PRO A 112 0.39 -13.23 4.78
CA PRO A 112 0.61 -11.78 4.73
C PRO A 112 1.86 -11.38 3.95
N MET A 113 2.79 -12.31 3.72
CA MET A 113 4.02 -12.04 2.97
C MET A 113 3.83 -12.22 1.46
N ASN A 114 2.74 -12.85 1.03
CA ASN A 114 2.44 -13.14 -0.36
C ASN A 114 0.96 -12.84 -0.68
N PRO A 115 0.54 -11.58 -0.66
CA PRO A 115 -0.83 -11.19 -1.01
C PRO A 115 -1.17 -11.59 -2.46
N VAL A 116 -2.41 -11.98 -2.66
CA VAL A 116 -2.90 -12.39 -3.98
C VAL A 116 -4.08 -11.54 -4.42
#